data_daf3bb31a21e0ac62718f31ad6d06202
#
_entry.id   daf3bb31a21e0ac62718f31ad6d06202
#
_cell.length_a   1.000
_cell.length_b   1.000
_cell.length_c   1.000
_cell.angle_alpha   90.00
_cell.angle_beta   90.00
_cell.angle_gamma   90.00
#
_symmetry.space_group_name_H-M   'P 1'
#
loop_
_entity.id
_entity.type
_entity.pdbx_description
1 polymer ?
#
loop_
_entity_poly.entity_id
_entity_poly.type
_entity_poly.pdbx_seq_one_letter_code
_entity_poly.pdbx_strand_id
1 'polypeptide(L)'
;MPAAPTPDAIAETVLSALTGVRQIAPVTAAAPGFDLPAAYRVADAVRRQREARGERVVGRKIGFTNRTIWDEYGVHAPMWGYVYDTTLRSADHLGRPLPIGHLVEPRIEPEIMFGIGAVPHKDMDDDELMACMAWVAHGFEIVQSLFPGWKFRAADTVAAFGLHGALAVGRPTPITPATAADWIERLVGFDVTLLRNGLEMDHGNSVHVLGGGPLSAVRHLLHVLAEDPDALPLAVGEVVSTGTLTRALPVAPGETWSTRLEDVPLPGMTLALTR
;
A
#
# COMPACT_ATOMS: atom_id res chain seq x y z
N MET A 1 -6.81 18.97 -32.21
CA MET A 1 -6.36 17.89 -31.31
C MET A 1 -7.53 17.50 -30.40
N PRO A 2 -7.84 16.23 -30.16
CA PRO A 2 -8.85 15.88 -29.18
C PRO A 2 -8.48 16.48 -27.81
N ALA A 3 -9.50 16.92 -27.07
CA ALA A 3 -9.28 17.44 -25.72
C ALA A 3 -8.64 16.34 -24.82
N ALA A 4 -7.76 16.74 -23.91
CA ALA A 4 -7.21 15.81 -22.93
C ALA A 4 -8.36 15.18 -22.11
N PRO A 5 -8.31 13.88 -21.79
CA PRO A 5 -9.36 13.23 -21.01
C PRO A 5 -9.45 13.85 -19.61
N THR A 6 -10.69 14.02 -19.12
CA THR A 6 -10.92 14.54 -17.76
C THR A 6 -10.52 13.52 -16.70
N PRO A 7 -10.25 13.95 -15.44
CA PRO A 7 -9.99 13.03 -14.33
C PRO A 7 -11.09 11.96 -14.17
N ASP A 8 -12.36 12.33 -14.29
CA ASP A 8 -13.50 11.40 -14.18
C ASP A 8 -13.52 10.37 -15.32
N ALA A 9 -13.19 10.75 -16.55
CA ALA A 9 -13.12 9.81 -17.67
C ALA A 9 -11.95 8.82 -17.54
N ILE A 10 -10.80 9.27 -16.99
CA ILE A 10 -9.68 8.38 -16.68
C ILE A 10 -10.07 7.43 -15.54
N ALA A 11 -10.69 7.94 -14.47
CA ALA A 11 -11.16 7.14 -13.35
C ALA A 11 -12.15 6.04 -13.80
N GLU A 12 -13.11 6.38 -14.66
CA GLU A 12 -14.05 5.41 -15.26
C GLU A 12 -13.31 4.32 -16.06
N THR A 13 -12.31 4.71 -16.86
CA THR A 13 -11.49 3.78 -17.64
C THR A 13 -10.74 2.81 -16.73
N VAL A 14 -10.08 3.32 -15.68
CA VAL A 14 -9.31 2.55 -14.70
C VAL A 14 -10.24 1.60 -13.92
N LEU A 15 -11.38 2.07 -13.43
CA LEU A 15 -12.34 1.25 -12.70
C LEU A 15 -13.01 0.19 -13.60
N SER A 16 -13.28 0.51 -14.87
CA SER A 16 -13.76 -0.46 -15.84
C SER A 16 -12.73 -1.54 -16.15
N ALA A 17 -11.43 -1.17 -16.22
CA ALA A 17 -10.34 -2.12 -16.41
C ALA A 17 -10.20 -3.05 -15.22
N LEU A 18 -10.29 -2.51 -13.99
CA LEU A 18 -10.26 -3.27 -12.75
C LEU A 18 -11.41 -4.30 -12.70
N THR A 19 -12.64 -3.84 -12.91
CA THR A 19 -13.83 -4.73 -12.88
C THR A 19 -13.78 -5.79 -13.97
N GLY A 20 -13.24 -5.44 -15.15
CA GLY A 20 -13.10 -6.36 -16.29
C GLY A 20 -11.87 -7.25 -16.22
N VAL A 21 -11.04 -7.15 -15.17
CA VAL A 21 -9.77 -7.91 -15.01
C VAL A 21 -8.91 -7.80 -16.27
N ARG A 22 -8.73 -6.60 -16.79
CA ARG A 22 -8.04 -6.36 -18.07
C ARG A 22 -6.99 -5.27 -17.95
N GLN A 23 -6.00 -5.33 -18.80
CA GLN A 23 -4.96 -4.31 -18.90
C GLN A 23 -5.36 -3.18 -19.85
N ILE A 24 -4.75 -2.03 -19.63
CA ILE A 24 -4.90 -0.81 -20.43
C ILE A 24 -3.53 -0.23 -20.74
N ALA A 25 -3.45 0.61 -21.77
CA ALA A 25 -2.24 1.40 -22.00
C ALA A 25 -2.04 2.42 -20.87
N PRO A 26 -0.80 2.75 -20.51
CA PRO A 26 -0.52 3.83 -19.56
C PRO A 26 -1.16 5.15 -20.01
N VAL A 27 -1.71 5.89 -19.06
CA VAL A 27 -2.31 7.21 -19.31
C VAL A 27 -1.28 8.17 -19.91
N THR A 28 -0.05 8.11 -19.40
CA THR A 28 1.08 8.91 -19.88
C THR A 28 1.47 8.61 -21.33
N ALA A 29 1.11 7.46 -21.88
CA ALA A 29 1.36 7.14 -23.31
C ALA A 29 0.43 7.93 -24.24
N ALA A 30 -0.82 8.16 -23.82
CA ALA A 30 -1.79 8.94 -24.58
C ALA A 30 -1.71 10.44 -24.26
N ALA A 31 -1.27 10.81 -23.05
CA ALA A 31 -1.17 12.18 -22.54
C ALA A 31 0.23 12.43 -21.96
N PRO A 32 1.24 12.79 -22.78
CA PRO A 32 2.62 12.96 -22.31
C PRO A 32 2.82 14.01 -21.20
N GLY A 33 1.88 14.97 -21.07
CA GLY A 33 1.88 15.99 -20.01
C GLY A 33 1.11 15.56 -18.74
N PHE A 34 0.68 14.29 -18.64
CA PHE A 34 0.00 13.77 -17.46
C PHE A 34 1.01 13.58 -16.31
N ASP A 35 0.91 14.41 -15.30
CA ASP A 35 1.83 14.52 -14.16
C ASP A 35 1.21 13.99 -12.85
N LEU A 36 1.98 14.00 -11.76
CA LEU A 36 1.51 13.54 -10.45
C LEU A 36 0.33 14.34 -9.92
N PRO A 37 0.29 15.70 -9.96
CA PRO A 37 -0.91 16.46 -9.58
C PRO A 37 -2.16 16.06 -10.37
N ALA A 38 -2.03 15.83 -11.68
CA ALA A 38 -3.16 15.36 -12.49
C ALA A 38 -3.59 13.94 -12.07
N ALA A 39 -2.64 13.08 -11.75
CA ALA A 39 -2.91 11.71 -11.32
C ALA A 39 -3.62 11.66 -9.95
N TYR A 40 -3.28 12.52 -8.99
CA TYR A 40 -3.99 12.60 -7.72
C TYR A 40 -5.42 13.11 -7.88
N ARG A 41 -5.70 14.03 -8.81
CA ARG A 41 -7.09 14.37 -9.18
C ARG A 41 -7.87 13.18 -9.75
N VAL A 42 -7.20 12.28 -10.48
CA VAL A 42 -7.82 11.01 -10.92
C VAL A 42 -8.06 10.09 -9.73
N ALA A 43 -7.10 9.97 -8.81
CA ALA A 43 -7.25 9.16 -7.60
C ALA A 43 -8.44 9.63 -6.74
N ASP A 44 -8.67 10.95 -6.62
CA ASP A 44 -9.85 11.51 -5.97
C ASP A 44 -11.15 11.19 -6.75
N ALA A 45 -11.14 11.27 -8.07
CA ALA A 45 -12.29 10.87 -8.89
C ALA A 45 -12.59 9.36 -8.75
N VAL A 46 -11.58 8.51 -8.69
CA VAL A 46 -11.71 7.07 -8.39
C VAL A 46 -12.37 6.88 -7.02
N ARG A 47 -11.90 7.59 -5.98
CA ARG A 47 -12.47 7.53 -4.63
C ARG A 47 -13.96 7.88 -4.65
N ARG A 48 -14.32 9.03 -5.21
CA ARG A 48 -15.74 9.44 -5.30
C ARG A 48 -16.61 8.42 -6.03
N GLN A 49 -16.13 7.84 -7.13
CA GLN A 49 -16.88 6.84 -7.88
C GLN A 49 -17.03 5.52 -7.10
N ARG A 50 -16.03 5.10 -6.32
CA ARG A 50 -16.12 3.91 -5.45
C ARG A 50 -17.08 4.14 -4.29
N GLU A 51 -17.01 5.31 -3.64
CA GLU A 51 -17.94 5.70 -2.57
C GLU A 51 -19.40 5.77 -3.07
N ALA A 52 -19.61 6.28 -4.28
CA ALA A 52 -20.94 6.29 -4.92
C ALA A 52 -21.50 4.87 -5.19
N ARG A 53 -20.63 3.85 -5.25
CA ARG A 53 -20.99 2.42 -5.34
C ARG A 53 -21.18 1.75 -3.98
N GLY A 54 -21.02 2.50 -2.87
CA GLY A 54 -21.18 2.02 -1.49
C GLY A 54 -19.92 1.52 -0.82
N GLU A 55 -18.75 1.63 -1.45
CA GLU A 55 -17.47 1.32 -0.83
C GLU A 55 -17.06 2.45 0.14
N ARG A 56 -16.30 2.12 1.18
CA ARG A 56 -15.82 3.10 2.16
C ARG A 56 -14.31 3.09 2.22
N VAL A 57 -13.71 4.28 2.27
CA VAL A 57 -12.30 4.42 2.61
C VAL A 57 -12.10 3.96 4.05
N VAL A 58 -11.14 3.07 4.27
CA VAL A 58 -10.77 2.51 5.58
C VAL A 58 -9.29 2.59 5.86
N GLY A 59 -8.53 3.22 4.97
CA GLY A 59 -7.09 3.40 5.17
C GLY A 59 -6.37 3.97 3.97
N ARG A 60 -5.04 3.97 4.09
CA ARG A 60 -4.08 4.37 3.04
C ARG A 60 -3.00 3.31 2.89
N LYS A 61 -2.51 3.19 1.65
CA LYS A 61 -1.26 2.49 1.37
C LYS A 61 -0.23 3.49 0.86
N ILE A 62 1.04 3.25 1.17
CA ILE A 62 2.14 4.04 0.64
C ILE A 62 3.06 3.09 -0.12
N GLY A 63 3.14 3.25 -1.44
CA GLY A 63 4.01 2.48 -2.31
C GLY A 63 5.33 3.20 -2.59
N PHE A 64 6.31 2.44 -3.12
CA PHE A 64 7.63 2.92 -3.48
C PHE A 64 8.41 3.57 -2.33
N THR A 65 8.17 3.14 -1.10
CA THR A 65 8.94 3.58 0.08
C THR A 65 10.28 2.85 0.19
N ASN A 66 10.36 1.63 -0.33
CA ASN A 66 11.61 0.88 -0.42
C ASN A 66 12.45 1.43 -1.58
N ARG A 67 13.54 2.14 -1.25
CA ARG A 67 14.39 2.80 -2.25
C ARG A 67 15.18 1.81 -3.12
N THR A 68 15.33 0.57 -2.70
CA THR A 68 16.10 -0.44 -3.45
C THR A 68 15.41 -0.88 -4.74
N ILE A 69 14.10 -0.63 -4.88
CA ILE A 69 13.32 -0.98 -6.07
C ILE A 69 13.09 0.20 -7.04
N TRP A 70 13.55 1.40 -6.72
CA TRP A 70 13.28 2.60 -7.53
C TRP A 70 13.78 2.50 -8.95
N ASP A 71 15.00 2.01 -9.15
CA ASP A 71 15.60 1.86 -10.48
C ASP A 71 14.90 0.76 -11.30
N GLU A 72 14.38 -0.30 -10.65
CA GLU A 72 13.64 -1.37 -11.32
C GLU A 72 12.36 -0.85 -12.01
N TYR A 73 11.66 0.08 -11.34
CA TYR A 73 10.38 0.62 -11.84
C TYR A 73 10.50 2.01 -12.47
N GLY A 74 11.66 2.66 -12.39
CA GLY A 74 11.84 4.04 -12.84
C GLY A 74 10.97 5.05 -12.04
N VAL A 75 10.71 4.74 -10.77
CA VAL A 75 9.88 5.54 -9.86
C VAL A 75 10.72 5.91 -8.65
N HIS A 76 10.99 7.20 -8.47
CA HIS A 76 11.94 7.73 -7.51
C HIS A 76 11.30 8.58 -6.40
N ALA A 77 10.02 8.37 -6.12
CA ALA A 77 9.30 9.02 -5.03
C ALA A 77 8.23 8.08 -4.48
N PRO A 78 7.94 8.11 -3.17
CA PRO A 78 6.80 7.40 -2.63
C PRO A 78 5.49 7.97 -3.17
N MET A 79 4.50 7.09 -3.32
CA MET A 79 3.14 7.45 -3.74
C MET A 79 2.14 6.75 -2.83
N TRP A 80 0.99 7.37 -2.66
CA TRP A 80 -0.05 6.83 -1.80
C TRP A 80 -1.34 6.54 -2.58
N GLY A 81 -2.19 5.71 -2.00
CA GLY A 81 -3.52 5.40 -2.50
C GLY A 81 -4.48 5.05 -1.37
N TYR A 82 -5.78 5.08 -1.69
CA TYR A 82 -6.83 4.70 -0.74
C TYR A 82 -6.96 3.18 -0.62
N VAL A 83 -7.20 2.71 0.62
CA VAL A 83 -7.63 1.34 0.93
C VAL A 83 -9.12 1.37 1.24
N TYR A 84 -9.87 0.40 0.70
CA TYR A 84 -11.32 0.31 0.85
C TYR A 84 -11.73 -0.90 1.67
N ASP A 85 -12.91 -0.84 2.29
CA ASP A 85 -13.49 -1.95 3.05
C ASP A 85 -13.65 -3.23 2.21
N THR A 86 -13.80 -3.10 0.90
CA THR A 86 -13.88 -4.23 -0.06
C THR A 86 -12.53 -4.87 -0.35
N THR A 87 -11.41 -4.17 -0.10
CA THR A 87 -10.05 -4.66 -0.36
C THR A 87 -9.26 -4.96 0.91
N LEU A 88 -9.78 -4.57 2.09
CA LEU A 88 -9.16 -4.85 3.38
C LEU A 88 -9.60 -6.22 3.91
N ARG A 89 -8.63 -7.05 4.29
CA ARG A 89 -8.79 -8.30 5.02
C ARG A 89 -8.22 -8.10 6.43
N SER A 90 -9.10 -7.93 7.40
CA SER A 90 -8.71 -7.79 8.81
C SER A 90 -8.18 -9.10 9.40
N ALA A 91 -7.61 -9.02 10.59
CA ALA A 91 -7.11 -10.18 11.33
C ALA A 91 -8.16 -11.29 11.56
N ASP A 92 -9.46 -10.97 11.52
CA ASP A 92 -10.56 -11.96 11.61
C ASP A 92 -10.60 -12.92 10.40
N HIS A 93 -9.89 -12.60 9.32
CA HIS A 93 -9.75 -13.44 8.14
C HIS A 93 -8.45 -14.26 8.12
N LEU A 94 -7.64 -14.19 9.19
CA LEU A 94 -6.43 -15.00 9.31
C LEU A 94 -6.75 -16.49 9.14
N GLY A 95 -5.91 -17.19 8.36
CA GLY A 95 -6.11 -18.60 8.03
C GLY A 95 -7.11 -18.87 6.91
N ARG A 96 -7.84 -17.87 6.42
CA ARG A 96 -8.71 -18.00 5.24
C ARG A 96 -7.93 -17.66 3.97
N PRO A 97 -7.99 -18.49 2.92
CA PRO A 97 -7.34 -18.19 1.66
C PRO A 97 -7.83 -16.86 1.05
N LEU A 98 -6.92 -16.12 0.42
CA LEU A 98 -7.22 -14.88 -0.31
C LEU A 98 -7.45 -15.20 -1.79
N PRO A 99 -8.64 -14.91 -2.36
CA PRO A 99 -8.85 -15.05 -3.80
C PRO A 99 -8.13 -13.90 -4.53
N ILE A 100 -7.34 -14.26 -5.55
CA ILE A 100 -6.60 -13.34 -6.40
C ILE A 100 -6.97 -13.41 -7.88
N GLY A 101 -7.92 -14.27 -8.25
CA GLY A 101 -8.33 -14.45 -9.64
C GLY A 101 -8.96 -13.23 -10.32
N HIS A 102 -9.33 -12.22 -9.53
CA HIS A 102 -9.85 -10.94 -10.00
C HIS A 102 -8.78 -9.85 -10.12
N LEU A 103 -7.52 -10.16 -9.82
CA LEU A 103 -6.40 -9.22 -9.88
C LEU A 103 -5.59 -9.41 -11.16
N VAL A 104 -5.01 -8.32 -11.67
CA VAL A 104 -4.25 -8.29 -12.92
C VAL A 104 -2.75 -8.30 -12.62
N GLU A 105 -2.03 -9.31 -13.10
CA GLU A 105 -0.59 -9.50 -12.83
C GLU A 105 -0.22 -9.28 -11.35
N PRO A 106 -0.88 -9.99 -10.39
CA PRO A 106 -0.71 -9.70 -8.98
C PRO A 106 0.70 -10.03 -8.47
N ARG A 107 1.18 -9.22 -7.51
CA ARG A 107 2.42 -9.44 -6.77
C ARG A 107 2.17 -9.30 -5.26
N ILE A 108 3.01 -9.93 -4.44
CA ILE A 108 2.93 -9.89 -2.97
C ILE A 108 4.04 -9.04 -2.38
N GLU A 109 3.69 -8.27 -1.37
CA GLU A 109 4.55 -7.36 -0.63
C GLU A 109 4.37 -7.56 0.88
N PRO A 110 5.39 -8.00 1.63
CA PRO A 110 5.34 -8.00 3.10
C PRO A 110 5.53 -6.57 3.61
N GLU A 111 4.65 -6.12 4.50
CA GLU A 111 4.61 -4.74 4.99
C GLU A 111 4.35 -4.65 6.49
N ILE A 112 4.69 -3.50 7.08
CA ILE A 112 4.18 -3.09 8.40
C ILE A 112 2.96 -2.19 8.20
N MET A 113 2.00 -2.36 9.10
CA MET A 113 0.73 -1.64 9.10
C MET A 113 0.47 -1.04 10.47
N PHE A 114 -0.07 0.17 10.47
CA PHE A 114 -0.51 0.86 11.70
C PHE A 114 -2.01 1.10 11.67
N GLY A 115 -2.67 0.94 12.82
CA GLY A 115 -4.03 1.40 13.01
C GLY A 115 -4.03 2.76 13.70
N ILE A 116 -4.79 3.70 13.17
CA ILE A 116 -4.87 5.07 13.67
C ILE A 116 -5.78 5.13 14.90
N GLY A 117 -5.25 5.51 16.05
CA GLY A 117 -5.96 5.67 17.32
C GLY A 117 -6.31 7.11 17.66
N ALA A 118 -5.49 8.06 17.21
CA ALA A 118 -5.73 9.50 17.27
C ALA A 118 -5.31 10.14 15.96
N VAL A 119 -5.90 11.28 15.59
CA VAL A 119 -5.59 11.95 14.31
C VAL A 119 -4.18 12.51 14.33
N PRO A 120 -3.26 12.01 13.50
CA PRO A 120 -1.90 12.52 13.43
C PRO A 120 -1.81 13.74 12.53
N HIS A 121 -0.76 14.57 12.72
CA HIS A 121 -0.45 15.69 11.83
C HIS A 121 1.07 15.77 11.53
N LYS A 122 1.41 16.47 10.44
CA LYS A 122 2.76 16.47 9.85
C LYS A 122 3.88 17.03 10.75
N ASP A 123 3.54 17.89 11.71
CA ASP A 123 4.52 18.59 12.56
C ASP A 123 4.84 17.83 13.87
N MET A 124 4.23 16.63 14.08
CA MET A 124 4.50 15.77 15.23
C MET A 124 5.92 15.19 15.17
N ASP A 125 6.58 15.04 16.31
CA ASP A 125 7.79 14.23 16.43
C ASP A 125 7.47 12.71 16.42
N ASP A 126 8.47 11.86 16.57
CA ASP A 126 8.27 10.41 16.51
C ASP A 126 7.48 9.86 17.69
N ASP A 127 7.66 10.43 18.88
CA ASP A 127 6.93 10.05 20.10
C ASP A 127 5.46 10.44 19.98
N GLU A 128 5.17 11.66 19.55
CA GLU A 128 3.82 12.16 19.32
C GLU A 128 3.11 11.37 18.20
N LEU A 129 3.83 11.10 17.12
CA LEU A 129 3.30 10.31 16.00
C LEU A 129 3.00 8.88 16.40
N MET A 130 3.91 8.22 17.14
CA MET A 130 3.69 6.85 17.62
C MET A 130 2.55 6.77 18.61
N ALA A 131 2.35 7.80 19.44
CA ALA A 131 1.21 7.89 20.36
C ALA A 131 -0.15 7.99 19.65
N CYS A 132 -0.17 8.38 18.37
CA CYS A 132 -1.38 8.36 17.55
C CYS A 132 -1.72 6.96 17.02
N MET A 133 -0.81 5.98 17.10
CA MET A 133 -1.03 4.62 16.62
C MET A 133 -1.67 3.77 17.72
N ALA A 134 -2.84 3.16 17.42
CA ALA A 134 -3.51 2.24 18.34
C ALA A 134 -2.82 0.87 18.38
N TRP A 135 -2.28 0.44 17.24
CA TRP A 135 -1.63 -0.85 17.08
C TRP A 135 -0.67 -0.86 15.90
N VAL A 136 0.24 -1.82 15.92
CA VAL A 136 1.11 -2.20 14.80
C VAL A 136 0.87 -3.66 14.45
N ALA A 137 0.95 -4.00 13.17
CA ALA A 137 0.88 -5.37 12.67
C ALA A 137 1.84 -5.56 11.50
N HIS A 138 2.29 -6.80 11.31
CA HIS A 138 2.83 -7.25 10.03
C HIS A 138 1.69 -7.82 9.17
N GLY A 139 1.79 -7.69 7.85
CA GLY A 139 0.80 -8.21 6.91
C GLY A 139 1.32 -8.25 5.49
N PHE A 140 0.42 -8.52 4.55
CA PHE A 140 0.71 -8.51 3.13
C PHE A 140 -0.16 -7.52 2.37
N GLU A 141 0.44 -6.74 1.47
CA GLU A 141 -0.30 -6.16 0.36
C GLU A 141 -0.18 -7.06 -0.87
N ILE A 142 -1.30 -7.30 -1.55
CA ILE A 142 -1.30 -7.82 -2.91
C ILE A 142 -1.50 -6.63 -3.82
N VAL A 143 -0.46 -6.26 -4.55
CA VAL A 143 -0.48 -5.22 -5.56
C VAL A 143 -0.79 -5.81 -6.93
N GLN A 144 -1.29 -5.00 -7.86
CA GLN A 144 -1.63 -5.41 -9.21
C GLN A 144 -1.28 -4.33 -10.23
N SER A 145 -1.04 -4.72 -11.47
CA SER A 145 -0.78 -3.75 -12.53
C SER A 145 -1.81 -3.85 -13.64
N LEU A 146 -2.57 -2.79 -13.84
CA LEU A 146 -3.41 -2.62 -15.04
C LEU A 146 -2.58 -2.30 -16.29
N PHE A 147 -1.26 -2.12 -16.14
CA PHE A 147 -0.34 -1.80 -17.23
C PHE A 147 0.50 -3.04 -17.59
N PRO A 148 0.54 -3.46 -18.86
CA PRO A 148 1.20 -4.69 -19.27
C PRO A 148 2.67 -4.75 -18.84
N GLY A 149 3.04 -5.88 -18.22
CA GLY A 149 4.42 -6.17 -17.83
C GLY A 149 4.99 -5.18 -16.79
N TRP A 150 4.12 -4.53 -16.00
CA TRP A 150 4.52 -3.57 -14.97
C TRP A 150 5.30 -2.37 -15.53
N LYS A 151 4.97 -1.93 -16.76
CA LYS A 151 5.59 -0.78 -17.42
C LYS A 151 4.69 0.44 -17.34
N PHE A 152 5.09 1.41 -16.55
CA PHE A 152 4.33 2.62 -16.24
C PHE A 152 5.28 3.77 -15.84
N ARG A 153 4.74 4.96 -15.70
CA ARG A 153 5.38 6.08 -15.00
C ARG A 153 4.69 6.32 -13.65
N ALA A 154 5.31 7.09 -12.78
CA ALA A 154 4.78 7.43 -11.45
C ALA A 154 3.32 7.92 -11.49
N ALA A 155 2.96 8.81 -12.42
CA ALA A 155 1.60 9.30 -12.56
C ALA A 155 0.58 8.20 -12.94
N ASP A 156 1.00 7.21 -13.73
CA ASP A 156 0.13 6.08 -14.08
C ASP A 156 -0.23 5.25 -12.84
N THR A 157 0.75 5.01 -11.96
CA THR A 157 0.52 4.21 -10.74
C THR A 157 -0.47 4.89 -9.79
N VAL A 158 -0.35 6.21 -9.63
CA VAL A 158 -1.29 6.99 -8.79
C VAL A 158 -2.70 6.96 -9.39
N ALA A 159 -2.84 7.18 -10.71
CA ALA A 159 -4.13 7.13 -11.38
C ALA A 159 -4.78 5.73 -11.31
N ALA A 160 -3.95 4.66 -11.20
CA ALA A 160 -4.40 3.28 -10.97
C ALA A 160 -4.34 2.91 -9.48
N PHE A 161 -4.88 3.78 -8.61
CA PHE A 161 -5.07 3.60 -7.15
C PHE A 161 -3.82 3.12 -6.40
N GLY A 162 -2.63 3.57 -6.80
CA GLY A 162 -1.35 3.17 -6.20
C GLY A 162 -1.02 1.69 -6.40
N LEU A 163 -1.56 1.06 -7.45
CA LEU A 163 -1.44 -0.38 -7.77
C LEU A 163 -2.06 -1.31 -6.71
N HIS A 164 -2.90 -0.78 -5.80
CA HIS A 164 -3.52 -1.55 -4.73
C HIS A 164 -4.45 -2.65 -5.28
N GLY A 165 -4.36 -3.85 -4.72
CA GLY A 165 -5.28 -4.96 -5.00
C GLY A 165 -6.02 -5.43 -3.76
N ALA A 166 -5.28 -5.86 -2.73
CA ALA A 166 -5.83 -6.27 -1.44
C ALA A 166 -4.82 -6.06 -0.32
N LEU A 167 -5.29 -5.73 0.88
CA LEU A 167 -4.48 -5.60 2.09
C LEU A 167 -4.91 -6.68 3.09
N ALA A 168 -3.99 -7.58 3.45
CA ALA A 168 -4.21 -8.62 4.46
C ALA A 168 -3.44 -8.26 5.74
N VAL A 169 -4.16 -7.82 6.76
CA VAL A 169 -3.61 -7.42 8.05
C VAL A 169 -3.42 -8.65 8.93
N GLY A 170 -2.20 -8.83 9.45
CA GLY A 170 -1.89 -9.86 10.42
C GLY A 170 -2.44 -9.54 11.81
N ARG A 171 -1.98 -10.26 12.84
CA ARG A 171 -2.44 -10.05 14.22
C ARG A 171 -1.95 -8.69 14.73
N PRO A 172 -2.86 -7.76 15.09
CA PRO A 172 -2.46 -6.48 15.66
C PRO A 172 -1.84 -6.65 17.06
N THR A 173 -0.77 -5.89 17.32
CA THR A 173 -0.17 -5.73 18.64
C THR A 173 -0.47 -4.31 19.12
N PRO A 174 -1.14 -4.14 20.27
CA PRO A 174 -1.45 -2.81 20.80
C PRO A 174 -0.21 -1.98 21.06
N ILE A 175 -0.27 -0.69 20.71
CA ILE A 175 0.71 0.31 21.12
C ILE A 175 0.11 1.07 22.31
N THR A 176 0.89 1.17 23.37
CA THR A 176 0.49 1.87 24.60
C THR A 176 1.55 2.93 24.95
N PRO A 177 1.26 3.92 25.79
CA PRO A 177 2.28 4.89 26.23
C PRO A 177 3.54 4.24 26.83
N ALA A 178 3.39 3.06 27.44
CA ALA A 178 4.52 2.32 28.02
C ALA A 178 5.37 1.58 26.98
N THR A 179 4.85 1.33 25.78
CA THR A 179 5.53 0.56 24.72
C THR A 179 5.90 1.40 23.50
N ALA A 180 5.42 2.64 23.40
CA ALA A 180 5.60 3.49 22.22
C ALA A 180 7.09 3.72 21.87
N ALA A 181 7.91 4.09 22.84
CA ALA A 181 9.34 4.32 22.62
C ALA A 181 10.07 3.03 22.16
N ASP A 182 9.74 1.87 22.75
CA ASP A 182 10.30 0.57 22.35
C ASP A 182 9.91 0.21 20.89
N TRP A 183 8.67 0.54 20.46
CA TRP A 183 8.24 0.34 19.07
C TRP A 183 9.00 1.24 18.09
N ILE A 184 9.28 2.50 18.44
CA ILE A 184 10.07 3.40 17.58
C ILE A 184 11.44 2.79 17.27
N GLU A 185 12.12 2.26 18.30
CA GLU A 185 13.44 1.62 18.14
C GLU A 185 13.34 0.32 17.34
N ARG A 186 12.41 -0.59 17.70
CA ARG A 186 12.30 -1.95 17.12
C ARG A 186 11.82 -1.97 15.69
N LEU A 187 11.12 -0.95 15.23
CA LEU A 187 10.64 -0.87 13.84
C LEU A 187 11.73 -0.40 12.87
N VAL A 188 12.92 -0.05 13.35
CA VAL A 188 14.07 0.31 12.51
C VAL A 188 15.11 -0.80 12.56
N GLY A 189 15.49 -1.34 11.40
CA GLY A 189 16.60 -2.29 11.28
C GLY A 189 16.24 -3.76 11.48
N PHE A 190 14.98 -4.12 11.65
CA PHE A 190 14.58 -5.53 11.70
C PHE A 190 14.59 -6.20 10.32
N ASP A 191 14.80 -7.51 10.29
CA ASP A 191 14.86 -8.30 9.07
C ASP A 191 13.57 -9.07 8.80
N VAL A 192 13.27 -9.27 7.51
CA VAL A 192 12.16 -10.08 7.02
C VAL A 192 12.62 -11.05 5.95
N THR A 193 12.28 -12.32 6.10
CA THR A 193 12.43 -13.36 5.07
C THR A 193 11.05 -13.66 4.49
N LEU A 194 10.91 -13.56 3.16
CA LEU A 194 9.71 -13.91 2.42
C LEU A 194 9.84 -15.31 1.82
N LEU A 195 8.88 -16.18 2.12
CA LEU A 195 8.90 -17.59 1.67
C LEU A 195 7.67 -17.90 0.81
N ARG A 196 7.85 -18.73 -0.23
CA ARG A 196 6.79 -19.34 -1.03
C ARG A 196 6.83 -20.87 -0.89
N ASN A 197 5.75 -21.46 -0.42
CA ASN A 197 5.64 -22.89 -0.17
C ASN A 197 6.81 -23.44 0.69
N GLY A 198 7.24 -22.64 1.69
CA GLY A 198 8.34 -22.97 2.59
C GLY A 198 9.74 -22.69 2.06
N LEU A 199 9.90 -22.28 0.80
CA LEU A 199 11.19 -21.92 0.20
C LEU A 199 11.41 -20.42 0.26
N GLU A 200 12.60 -19.99 0.68
CA GLU A 200 12.98 -18.58 0.70
C GLU A 200 13.03 -17.99 -0.72
N MET A 201 12.36 -16.88 -0.91
CA MET A 201 12.24 -16.19 -2.19
C MET A 201 12.94 -14.84 -2.21
N ASP A 202 12.92 -14.14 -1.05
CA ASP A 202 13.55 -12.85 -0.90
C ASP A 202 13.80 -12.52 0.57
N HIS A 203 14.66 -11.54 0.80
CA HIS A 203 15.03 -11.05 2.11
C HIS A 203 15.08 -9.51 2.08
N GLY A 204 14.65 -8.87 3.15
CA GLY A 204 14.64 -7.41 3.25
C GLY A 204 14.87 -6.92 4.67
N ASN A 205 15.11 -5.61 4.78
CA ASN A 205 15.32 -4.94 6.06
C ASN A 205 14.48 -3.67 6.12
N SER A 206 13.86 -3.40 7.25
CA SER A 206 12.93 -2.28 7.43
C SER A 206 13.58 -0.90 7.22
N VAL A 207 14.90 -0.77 7.36
CA VAL A 207 15.62 0.48 7.09
C VAL A 207 15.47 0.94 5.64
N HIS A 208 15.19 0.02 4.71
CA HIS A 208 14.98 0.35 3.30
C HIS A 208 13.69 1.19 3.09
N VAL A 209 12.75 1.17 4.03
CA VAL A 209 11.57 2.03 4.02
C VAL A 209 12.00 3.45 4.38
N LEU A 210 12.24 4.26 3.37
CA LEU A 210 12.69 5.67 3.42
C LEU A 210 13.93 5.95 4.29
N GLY A 211 14.69 4.91 4.65
CA GLY A 211 15.91 5.03 5.45
C GLY A 211 15.69 5.14 6.96
N GLY A 212 14.43 5.21 7.42
CA GLY A 212 14.05 5.36 8.83
C GLY A 212 12.96 4.37 9.28
N GLY A 213 12.67 3.35 8.48
CA GLY A 213 11.67 2.33 8.80
C GLY A 213 10.22 2.79 8.58
N PRO A 214 9.25 1.94 8.96
CA PRO A 214 7.82 2.13 8.68
C PRO A 214 7.23 3.46 9.16
N LEU A 215 7.66 3.99 10.32
CA LEU A 215 7.16 5.26 10.84
C LEU A 215 7.52 6.44 9.92
N SER A 216 8.68 6.38 9.24
CA SER A 216 9.09 7.37 8.24
C SER A 216 8.13 7.45 7.05
N ALA A 217 7.52 6.31 6.66
CA ALA A 217 6.51 6.29 5.60
C ALA A 217 5.22 6.99 6.04
N VAL A 218 4.78 6.78 7.29
CA VAL A 218 3.62 7.49 7.85
C VAL A 218 3.88 9.00 7.89
N ARG A 219 5.06 9.43 8.37
CA ARG A 219 5.46 10.83 8.39
C ARG A 219 5.44 11.45 6.99
N HIS A 220 5.99 10.75 6.00
CA HIS A 220 5.94 11.19 4.59
C HIS A 220 4.49 11.33 4.10
N LEU A 221 3.63 10.34 4.39
CA LEU A 221 2.21 10.42 4.04
C LEU A 221 1.54 11.67 4.60
N LEU A 222 1.77 12.00 5.86
CA LEU A 222 1.18 13.19 6.49
C LEU A 222 1.61 14.49 5.79
N HIS A 223 2.87 14.58 5.35
CA HIS A 223 3.34 15.73 4.59
C HIS A 223 2.62 15.86 3.24
N VAL A 224 2.54 14.77 2.47
CA VAL A 224 1.91 14.83 1.14
C VAL A 224 0.39 15.03 1.21
N LEU A 225 -0.28 14.47 2.23
CA LEU A 225 -1.71 14.73 2.46
C LEU A 225 -1.97 16.19 2.85
N ALA A 226 -1.07 16.82 3.60
CA ALA A 226 -1.22 18.22 3.98
C ALA A 226 -0.99 19.21 2.81
N GLU A 227 -0.30 18.79 1.77
CA GLU A 227 -0.05 19.58 0.55
C GLU A 227 -1.13 19.40 -0.53
N ASP A 228 -1.95 18.35 -0.42
CA ASP A 228 -3.02 18.04 -1.38
C ASP A 228 -4.39 18.49 -0.82
N PRO A 229 -4.98 19.59 -1.36
CA PRO A 229 -6.25 20.13 -0.86
C PRO A 229 -7.45 19.19 -1.09
N ASP A 230 -7.34 18.24 -2.02
CA ASP A 230 -8.40 17.27 -2.34
C ASP A 230 -8.26 15.98 -1.53
N ALA A 231 -7.12 15.75 -0.87
CA ALA A 231 -6.88 14.57 -0.06
C ALA A 231 -7.67 14.60 1.25
N LEU A 232 -8.32 13.49 1.59
CA LEU A 232 -8.92 13.34 2.91
C LEU A 232 -7.83 13.17 3.96
N PRO A 233 -7.90 13.85 5.12
CA PRO A 233 -6.99 13.59 6.23
C PRO A 233 -7.15 12.15 6.74
N LEU A 234 -6.12 11.63 7.43
CA LEU A 234 -6.24 10.37 8.14
C LEU A 234 -7.27 10.47 9.27
N ALA A 235 -8.07 9.43 9.45
CA ALA A 235 -9.10 9.36 10.46
C ALA A 235 -8.83 8.22 11.46
N VAL A 236 -9.36 8.36 12.68
CA VAL A 236 -9.33 7.30 13.70
C VAL A 236 -10.01 6.04 13.16
N GLY A 237 -9.36 4.90 13.35
CA GLY A 237 -9.82 3.60 12.86
C GLY A 237 -9.30 3.23 11.48
N GLU A 238 -8.67 4.15 10.74
CA GLU A 238 -8.02 3.82 9.47
C GLU A 238 -6.74 2.98 9.66
N VAL A 239 -6.41 2.21 8.63
CA VAL A 239 -5.16 1.44 8.53
C VAL A 239 -4.19 2.16 7.59
N VAL A 240 -2.93 2.27 7.97
CA VAL A 240 -1.86 2.75 7.08
C VAL A 240 -0.88 1.61 6.81
N SER A 241 -0.72 1.22 5.54
CA SER A 241 0.29 0.28 5.07
C SER A 241 1.50 1.04 4.54
N THR A 242 2.72 0.65 4.96
CA THR A 242 3.90 1.52 4.90
C THR A 242 4.88 1.21 3.75
N GLY A 243 4.50 0.29 2.86
CA GLY A 243 5.31 -0.13 1.72
C GLY A 243 6.16 -1.36 2.00
N THR A 244 6.57 -1.98 0.90
CA THR A 244 7.19 -3.30 0.94
C THR A 244 8.57 -3.31 1.61
N LEU A 245 8.79 -4.35 2.40
CA LEU A 245 10.09 -4.63 3.04
C LEU A 245 11.04 -5.40 2.12
N THR A 246 10.48 -6.10 1.09
CA THR A 246 11.23 -6.87 0.09
C THR A 246 10.92 -6.37 -1.32
N ARG A 247 11.31 -7.11 -2.36
CA ARG A 247 10.76 -6.90 -3.71
C ARG A 247 9.31 -7.40 -3.79
N ALA A 248 8.52 -6.80 -4.68
CA ALA A 248 7.18 -7.27 -5.03
C ALA A 248 7.29 -8.50 -5.96
N LEU A 249 6.97 -9.69 -5.47
CA LEU A 249 7.13 -10.93 -6.23
C LEU A 249 5.81 -11.39 -6.85
N PRO A 250 5.82 -11.87 -8.11
CA PRO A 250 4.63 -12.41 -8.77
C PRO A 250 4.03 -13.58 -7.99
N VAL A 251 2.69 -13.64 -7.94
CA VAL A 251 1.95 -14.68 -7.24
C VAL A 251 0.94 -15.39 -8.15
N ALA A 252 0.66 -16.65 -7.81
CA ALA A 252 -0.34 -17.46 -8.51
C ALA A 252 -1.31 -18.16 -7.52
N PRO A 253 -2.55 -18.47 -7.97
CA PRO A 253 -3.46 -19.29 -7.18
C PRO A 253 -2.84 -20.66 -6.84
N GLY A 254 -3.08 -21.14 -5.62
CA GLY A 254 -2.54 -22.40 -5.10
C GLY A 254 -1.20 -22.26 -4.37
N GLU A 255 -0.57 -21.08 -4.40
CA GLU A 255 0.63 -20.80 -3.62
C GLU A 255 0.29 -20.45 -2.18
N THR A 256 1.22 -20.79 -1.26
CA THR A 256 1.19 -20.34 0.12
C THR A 256 2.43 -19.49 0.39
N TRP A 257 2.22 -18.26 0.79
CA TRP A 257 3.28 -17.32 1.14
C TRP A 257 3.35 -17.13 2.64
N SER A 258 4.56 -16.98 3.16
CA SER A 258 4.78 -16.75 4.58
C SER A 258 6.00 -15.86 4.82
N THR A 259 6.08 -15.30 6.02
CA THR A 259 7.22 -14.49 6.46
C THR A 259 7.79 -14.98 7.78
N ARG A 260 9.09 -14.77 7.96
CA ARG A 260 9.77 -14.74 9.27
C ARG A 260 10.27 -13.32 9.47
N LEU A 261 10.07 -12.80 10.68
CA LEU A 261 10.62 -11.52 11.11
C LEU A 261 11.64 -11.80 12.21
N GLU A 262 12.76 -11.09 12.19
CA GLU A 262 13.83 -11.19 13.18
C GLU A 262 14.06 -9.81 13.79
N ASP A 263 14.41 -9.74 15.07
CA ASP A 263 14.67 -8.51 15.84
C ASP A 263 13.48 -7.56 16.06
N VAL A 264 12.25 -8.01 15.75
CA VAL A 264 11.00 -7.28 16.05
C VAL A 264 9.98 -8.24 16.68
N PRO A 265 9.22 -7.83 17.74
CA PRO A 265 8.27 -8.71 18.42
C PRO A 265 6.91 -8.80 17.69
N LEU A 266 6.95 -8.95 16.37
CA LEU A 266 5.78 -9.19 15.53
C LEU A 266 5.79 -10.62 15.01
N PRO A 267 4.65 -11.33 15.03
CA PRO A 267 4.58 -12.65 14.44
C PRO A 267 4.68 -12.55 12.91
N GLY A 268 5.33 -13.54 12.30
CA GLY A 268 5.23 -13.77 10.87
C GLY A 268 3.79 -14.11 10.47
N MET A 269 3.49 -13.98 9.20
CA MET A 269 2.16 -14.25 8.64
C MET A 269 2.25 -15.36 7.58
N THR A 270 1.19 -16.15 7.47
CA THR A 270 0.99 -17.13 6.39
C THR A 270 -0.29 -16.79 5.65
N LEU A 271 -0.23 -16.75 4.31
CA LEU A 271 -1.34 -16.43 3.42
C LEU A 271 -1.40 -17.45 2.27
N ALA A 272 -2.48 -18.22 2.21
CA ALA A 272 -2.78 -19.07 1.07
C ALA A 272 -3.54 -18.27 0.00
N LEU A 273 -3.21 -18.47 -1.26
CA LEU A 273 -3.81 -17.77 -2.40
C LEU A 273 -4.70 -18.73 -3.20
N THR A 274 -5.87 -18.26 -3.60
CA THR A 274 -6.82 -19.03 -4.41
C THR A 274 -7.25 -18.28 -5.68
N ARG A 275 -7.97 -18.98 -6.53
CA ARG A 275 -8.58 -18.40 -7.73
C ARG A 275 -9.79 -17.55 -7.39
#